data_a23592f5ae81525128c729c52c7c1e3a
#
_entry.id   a23592f5ae81525128c729c52c7c1e3a
#
_cell.length_a   1.000
_cell.length_b   1.000
_cell.length_c   1.000
_cell.angle_alpha   90.00
_cell.angle_beta   90.00
_cell.angle_gamma   90.00
#
_symmetry.space_group_name_H-M   'P 1'
#
loop_
_entity.id
_entity.type
_entity.pdbx_description
1 polymer ?
#
loop_
_entity_poly.entity_id
_entity_poly.type
_entity_poly.pdbx_seq_one_letter_code
_entity_poly.pdbx_strand_id
1 'polypeptide(L)'
;MSGPAPWPMRTQVLLWYADKPPVAIPVELRTHVTAVAGVAGLLAPAFAFANYGDYGYFLTLLDSVSVRSLESGTIGRVDDGFLRTMLWGALWDQVRAAQISPVRFVQLLLAELPGERDEQIVPVLLGRLERSLRAYVPESERERLRHVTERVLWEGANNGSKPYGTRKAFLDAFAGAWRGGPVTPAAQAAPSHVE
;
A
#
# COMPACT_ATOMS: atom_id res chain seq x y z
N MET A 1 23.09 -8.71 25.40
CA MET A 1 23.95 -9.38 24.41
C MET A 1 23.93 -8.52 23.15
N SER A 2 25.04 -7.85 22.84
CA SER A 2 25.17 -7.09 21.59
C SER A 2 25.43 -8.09 20.46
N GLY A 3 24.50 -8.18 19.53
CA GLY A 3 24.70 -8.94 18.28
C GLY A 3 25.85 -8.38 17.44
N PRO A 4 26.25 -9.09 16.35
CA PRO A 4 27.30 -8.60 15.47
C PRO A 4 26.94 -7.21 14.92
N ALA A 5 27.94 -6.35 14.74
CA ALA A 5 27.74 -5.02 14.17
C ALA A 5 27.05 -5.13 12.79
N PRO A 6 26.08 -4.24 12.49
CA PRO A 6 25.43 -4.25 11.19
C PRO A 6 26.44 -3.93 10.09
N TRP A 7 26.19 -4.44 8.89
CA TRP A 7 26.96 -4.07 7.70
C TRP A 7 26.82 -2.57 7.46
N PRO A 8 27.92 -1.84 7.23
CA PRO A 8 27.85 -0.43 6.90
C PRO A 8 27.07 -0.25 5.60
N MET A 9 26.02 0.58 5.65
CA MET A 9 25.18 0.86 4.48
C MET A 9 24.96 2.37 4.38
N ARG A 10 24.76 2.83 3.14
CA ARG A 10 24.29 4.19 2.86
C ARG A 10 22.84 4.13 2.40
N THR A 11 22.04 5.04 2.89
CA THR A 11 20.64 5.19 2.51
C THR A 11 20.23 6.66 2.57
N GLN A 12 18.98 6.93 2.24
CA GLN A 12 18.38 8.24 2.45
C GLN A 12 17.11 8.10 3.29
N VAL A 13 16.96 8.98 4.25
CA VAL A 13 15.70 9.16 5.00
C VAL A 13 14.93 10.29 4.34
N LEU A 14 13.75 10.00 3.83
CA LEU A 14 12.82 10.99 3.31
C LEU A 14 11.90 11.47 4.42
N LEU A 15 11.79 12.78 4.57
CA LEU A 15 10.75 13.45 5.33
C LEU A 15 9.74 14.02 4.33
N TRP A 16 8.53 13.46 4.31
CA TRP A 16 7.49 13.86 3.37
C TRP A 16 6.48 14.78 4.06
N TYR A 17 6.06 15.80 3.34
CA TYR A 17 5.10 16.82 3.80
C TYR A 17 3.97 16.96 2.79
N ALA A 18 2.78 17.29 3.29
CA ALA A 18 1.60 17.43 2.46
C ALA A 18 1.52 18.76 1.70
N ASP A 19 2.21 19.77 2.19
CA ASP A 19 2.08 21.18 1.80
C ASP A 19 3.39 21.85 1.34
N LYS A 20 4.48 21.09 1.35
CA LYS A 20 5.80 21.56 0.92
C LYS A 20 6.64 20.42 0.34
N PRO A 21 7.73 20.75 -0.40
CA PRO A 21 8.62 19.73 -0.95
C PRO A 21 9.19 18.80 0.13
N PRO A 22 9.36 17.50 -0.20
CA PRO A 22 9.99 16.56 0.70
C PRO A 22 11.48 16.87 0.89
N VAL A 23 12.04 16.42 2.01
CA VAL A 23 13.45 16.57 2.33
C VAL A 23 14.08 15.18 2.40
N ALA A 24 15.06 14.91 1.54
CA ALA A 24 15.84 13.66 1.57
C ALA A 24 17.18 13.92 2.27
N ILE A 25 17.49 13.11 3.28
CA ILE A 25 18.67 13.24 4.13
C ILE A 25 19.53 11.98 3.96
N PRO A 26 20.77 12.09 3.45
CA PRO A 26 21.68 10.95 3.35
C PRO A 26 22.11 10.49 4.76
N VAL A 27 22.13 9.17 4.97
CA VAL A 27 22.46 8.54 6.24
C VAL A 27 23.42 7.38 6.00
N GLU A 28 24.45 7.28 6.83
CA GLU A 28 25.32 6.10 6.91
C GLU A 28 24.93 5.26 8.13
N LEU A 29 24.44 4.05 7.87
CA LEU A 29 24.10 3.08 8.91
C LEU A 29 25.35 2.29 9.27
N ARG A 30 25.95 2.56 10.44
CA ARG A 30 27.16 1.89 10.92
C ARG A 30 26.94 1.17 12.26
N THR A 31 25.84 1.46 12.93
CA THR A 31 25.53 0.97 14.26
C THR A 31 24.05 0.59 14.35
N HIS A 32 23.67 -0.13 15.38
CA HIS A 32 22.27 -0.53 15.62
C HIS A 32 21.32 0.66 15.80
N VAL A 33 21.84 1.81 16.21
CA VAL A 33 21.09 3.06 16.34
C VAL A 33 21.89 4.16 15.68
N THR A 34 21.33 4.80 14.69
CA THR A 34 21.97 5.89 13.95
C THR A 34 21.12 7.15 14.05
N ALA A 35 21.70 8.20 14.60
CA ALA A 35 21.04 9.51 14.61
C ALA A 35 21.06 10.12 13.20
N VAL A 36 19.90 10.63 12.77
CA VAL A 36 19.79 11.34 11.49
C VAL A 36 20.15 12.80 11.74
N ALA A 37 21.32 13.22 11.24
CA ALA A 37 21.74 14.61 11.35
C ALA A 37 20.90 15.55 10.49
N GLY A 38 20.74 16.82 10.89
CA GLY A 38 20.05 17.84 10.10
C GLY A 38 18.54 17.85 10.22
N VAL A 39 17.94 17.00 11.09
CA VAL A 39 16.48 17.02 11.34
C VAL A 39 16.07 18.02 12.42
N ALA A 40 17.02 18.47 13.25
CA ALA A 40 16.74 19.42 14.32
C ALA A 40 16.20 20.75 13.74
N GLY A 41 15.07 21.21 14.28
CA GLY A 41 14.42 22.45 13.82
C GLY A 41 13.53 22.29 12.58
N LEU A 42 13.48 21.12 11.95
CA LEU A 42 12.51 20.85 10.89
C LEU A 42 11.11 20.65 11.48
N LEU A 43 10.10 21.01 10.70
CA LEU A 43 8.71 20.69 11.05
C LEU A 43 8.51 19.16 11.02
N ALA A 44 7.57 18.67 11.84
CA ALA A 44 7.19 17.27 11.81
C ALA A 44 6.66 16.87 10.42
N PRO A 45 7.20 15.83 9.79
CA PRO A 45 6.70 15.36 8.49
C PRO A 45 5.37 14.61 8.66
N ALA A 46 4.62 14.51 7.58
CA ALA A 46 3.44 13.63 7.54
C ALA A 46 3.86 12.16 7.64
N PHE A 47 4.97 11.78 7.01
CA PHE A 47 5.64 10.50 7.24
C PHE A 47 7.15 10.61 6.99
N ALA A 48 7.90 9.65 7.56
CA ALA A 48 9.31 9.44 7.29
C ALA A 48 9.51 8.05 6.64
N PHE A 49 10.43 7.97 5.66
CA PHE A 49 10.74 6.73 4.97
C PHE A 49 12.26 6.50 4.90
N ALA A 50 12.74 5.42 5.49
CA ALA A 50 14.17 5.22 5.76
C ALA A 50 14.99 4.63 4.59
N ASN A 51 14.38 4.22 3.50
CA ASN A 51 15.07 3.66 2.32
C ASN A 51 14.68 4.39 1.03
N TYR A 52 14.55 5.70 1.09
CA TYR A 52 14.23 6.47 -0.11
C TYR A 52 15.31 6.28 -1.18
N GLY A 53 14.86 6.01 -2.42
CA GLY A 53 15.76 5.70 -3.54
C GLY A 53 16.22 4.24 -3.59
N ASP A 54 15.76 3.38 -2.68
CA ASP A 54 16.03 1.92 -2.64
C ASP A 54 17.53 1.56 -2.65
N TYR A 55 18.32 2.34 -1.89
CA TYR A 55 19.77 2.12 -1.80
C TYR A 55 20.17 0.87 -1.03
N GLY A 56 19.31 0.38 -0.14
CA GLY A 56 19.60 -0.72 0.76
C GLY A 56 18.68 -1.92 0.60
N TYR A 57 19.25 -3.12 0.62
CA TYR A 57 18.46 -4.36 0.65
C TYR A 57 18.12 -4.74 2.10
N PHE A 58 17.10 -4.09 2.66
CA PHE A 58 16.59 -4.34 4.01
C PHE A 58 15.10 -4.01 4.11
N LEU A 59 14.43 -4.61 5.10
CA LEU A 59 13.04 -4.28 5.39
C LEU A 59 12.95 -2.89 6.02
N THR A 60 12.15 -2.03 5.44
CA THR A 60 11.84 -0.71 6.01
C THR A 60 10.55 -0.81 6.80
N LEU A 61 10.67 -0.73 8.12
CA LEU A 61 9.51 -0.64 9.00
C LEU A 61 9.21 0.83 9.27
N LEU A 62 7.99 1.23 9.02
CA LEU A 62 7.51 2.58 9.27
C LEU A 62 7.21 2.75 10.77
N ASP A 63 7.48 3.93 11.29
CA ASP A 63 7.02 4.28 12.63
C ASP A 63 5.50 4.47 12.69
N SER A 64 4.95 4.48 13.91
CA SER A 64 3.50 4.52 14.11
C SER A 64 2.84 5.82 13.63
N VAL A 65 3.57 6.93 13.54
CA VAL A 65 3.06 8.20 13.01
C VAL A 65 2.94 8.10 11.50
N SER A 66 4.01 7.61 10.84
CA SER A 66 4.05 7.37 9.40
C SER A 66 2.96 6.40 8.96
N VAL A 67 2.79 5.27 9.67
CA VAL A 67 1.71 4.30 9.40
C VAL A 67 0.34 4.98 9.45
N ARG A 68 0.02 5.70 10.54
CA ARG A 68 -1.28 6.38 10.65
C ARG A 68 -1.52 7.41 9.56
N SER A 69 -0.49 8.15 9.17
CA SER A 69 -0.58 9.10 8.09
C SER A 69 -0.92 8.42 6.76
N LEU A 70 -0.23 7.33 6.43
CA LEU A 70 -0.50 6.56 5.21
C LEU A 70 -1.89 5.91 5.24
N GLU A 71 -2.30 5.35 6.38
CA GLU A 71 -3.66 4.79 6.57
C GLU A 71 -4.76 5.84 6.42
N SER A 72 -4.47 7.13 6.64
CA SER A 72 -5.43 8.23 6.42
C SER A 72 -5.50 8.72 4.97
N GLY A 73 -4.89 8.00 4.01
CA GLY A 73 -4.96 8.34 2.59
C GLY A 73 -3.81 9.24 2.09
N THR A 74 -2.79 9.51 2.93
CA THR A 74 -1.64 10.31 2.51
C THR A 74 -0.88 9.66 1.35
N ILE A 75 -0.92 8.31 1.23
CA ILE A 75 -0.22 7.59 0.16
C ILE A 75 -0.74 7.97 -1.23
N GLY A 76 -2.04 8.20 -1.40
CA GLY A 76 -2.64 8.65 -2.66
C GLY A 76 -2.22 10.06 -3.09
N ARG A 77 -1.67 10.86 -2.16
CA ARG A 77 -1.18 12.22 -2.41
C ARG A 77 0.30 12.27 -2.83
N VAL A 78 0.99 11.14 -2.75
CA VAL A 78 2.40 11.03 -3.19
C VAL A 78 2.43 10.94 -4.71
N ASP A 79 3.01 11.92 -5.39
CA ASP A 79 3.07 11.95 -6.86
C ASP A 79 4.11 10.97 -7.43
N ASP A 80 5.20 10.74 -6.71
CA ASP A 80 6.27 9.81 -7.10
C ASP A 80 5.77 8.36 -7.04
N GLY A 81 5.57 7.70 -8.19
CA GLY A 81 5.12 6.31 -8.32
C GLY A 81 6.11 5.32 -7.73
N PHE A 82 7.42 5.59 -7.85
CA PHE A 82 8.44 4.74 -7.25
C PHE A 82 8.36 4.77 -5.72
N LEU A 83 8.23 5.96 -5.13
CA LEU A 83 8.03 6.10 -3.69
C LEU A 83 6.73 5.43 -3.24
N ARG A 84 5.61 5.58 -3.98
CA ARG A 84 4.36 4.85 -3.64
C ARG A 84 4.57 3.34 -3.63
N THR A 85 5.30 2.79 -4.62
CA THR A 85 5.63 1.35 -4.66
C THR A 85 6.38 0.90 -3.40
N MET A 86 7.37 1.68 -2.96
CA MET A 86 8.15 1.39 -1.75
C MET A 86 7.29 1.49 -0.48
N LEU A 87 6.44 2.51 -0.38
CA LEU A 87 5.53 2.68 0.75
C LEU A 87 4.53 1.52 0.86
N TRP A 88 3.93 1.11 -0.27
CA TRP A 88 3.08 -0.08 -0.32
C TRP A 88 3.85 -1.36 0.07
N GLY A 89 5.14 -1.45 -0.31
CA GLY A 89 6.04 -2.52 0.10
C GLY A 89 6.21 -2.57 1.61
N ALA A 90 6.56 -1.43 2.21
CA ALA A 90 6.78 -1.32 3.65
C ALA A 90 5.51 -1.63 4.47
N LEU A 91 4.35 -1.13 4.05
CA LEU A 91 3.06 -1.46 4.68
C LEU A 91 2.77 -2.97 4.60
N TRP A 92 3.01 -3.59 3.45
CA TRP A 92 2.84 -5.03 3.27
C TRP A 92 3.77 -5.85 4.16
N ASP A 93 5.03 -5.47 4.28
CA ASP A 93 5.98 -6.14 5.16
C ASP A 93 5.58 -6.03 6.63
N GLN A 94 5.00 -4.90 7.05
CA GLN A 94 4.48 -4.75 8.40
C GLN A 94 3.21 -5.57 8.66
N VAL A 95 2.36 -5.81 7.65
CA VAL A 95 1.26 -6.79 7.75
C VAL A 95 1.82 -8.20 7.97
N ARG A 96 2.84 -8.59 7.18
CA ARG A 96 3.51 -9.90 7.31
C ARG A 96 4.20 -10.08 8.66
N ALA A 97 4.72 -8.99 9.22
CA ALA A 97 5.33 -8.96 10.55
C ALA A 97 4.30 -8.80 11.70
N ALA A 98 2.99 -8.85 11.41
CA ALA A 98 1.90 -8.67 12.36
C ALA A 98 1.94 -7.32 13.13
N GLN A 99 2.54 -6.29 12.54
CA GLN A 99 2.61 -4.93 13.11
C GLN A 99 1.45 -4.05 12.67
N ILE A 100 0.83 -4.36 11.52
CA ILE A 100 -0.36 -3.69 11.00
C ILE A 100 -1.48 -4.73 10.85
N SER A 101 -2.70 -4.34 11.20
CA SER A 101 -3.88 -5.16 11.00
C SER A 101 -4.11 -5.46 9.51
N PRO A 102 -4.22 -6.72 9.09
CA PRO A 102 -4.54 -7.06 7.70
C PRO A 102 -5.90 -6.50 7.25
N VAL A 103 -6.86 -6.36 8.15
CA VAL A 103 -8.17 -5.74 7.86
C VAL A 103 -7.99 -4.27 7.50
N ARG A 104 -7.21 -3.51 8.27
CA ARG A 104 -6.90 -2.10 7.98
C ARG A 104 -6.16 -1.94 6.66
N PHE A 105 -5.19 -2.82 6.41
CA PHE A 105 -4.45 -2.81 5.15
C PHE A 105 -5.38 -3.05 3.95
N VAL A 106 -6.31 -4.01 4.04
CA VAL A 106 -7.32 -4.24 2.99
C VAL A 106 -8.22 -3.03 2.81
N GLN A 107 -8.68 -2.40 3.89
CA GLN A 107 -9.49 -1.19 3.81
C GLN A 107 -8.75 -0.05 3.11
N LEU A 108 -7.47 0.14 3.42
CA LEU A 108 -6.63 1.12 2.74
C LEU A 108 -6.47 0.79 1.25
N LEU A 109 -6.18 -0.47 0.91
CA LEU A 109 -6.10 -0.90 -0.49
C LEU A 109 -7.40 -0.59 -1.26
N LEU A 110 -8.56 -0.92 -0.68
CA LEU A 110 -9.86 -0.68 -1.31
C LEU A 110 -10.18 0.81 -1.47
N ALA A 111 -9.67 1.66 -0.58
CA ALA A 111 -9.84 3.10 -0.68
C ALA A 111 -8.94 3.72 -1.77
N GLU A 112 -7.70 3.25 -1.90
CA GLU A 112 -6.68 3.87 -2.76
C GLU A 112 -6.64 3.28 -4.19
N LEU A 113 -6.98 1.99 -4.37
CA LEU A 113 -6.98 1.31 -5.67
C LEU A 113 -7.74 2.05 -6.77
N PRO A 114 -8.95 2.64 -6.53
CA PRO A 114 -9.66 3.39 -7.57
C PRO A 114 -8.88 4.59 -8.10
N GLY A 115 -8.11 5.25 -7.23
CA GLY A 115 -7.31 6.43 -7.54
C GLY A 115 -5.90 6.13 -8.05
N GLU A 116 -5.42 4.89 -7.99
CA GLU A 116 -4.05 4.58 -8.43
C GLU A 116 -3.92 4.79 -9.95
N ARG A 117 -2.89 5.57 -10.30
CA ARG A 117 -2.63 6.05 -11.66
C ARG A 117 -1.57 5.23 -12.39
N ASP A 118 -0.72 4.53 -11.64
CA ASP A 118 0.38 3.75 -12.20
C ASP A 118 -0.09 2.33 -12.51
N GLU A 119 -0.08 1.99 -13.81
CA GLU A 119 -0.49 0.68 -14.31
C GLU A 119 0.39 -0.48 -13.78
N GLN A 120 1.61 -0.20 -13.34
CA GLN A 120 2.51 -1.22 -12.78
C GLN A 120 2.20 -1.49 -11.30
N ILE A 121 1.71 -0.48 -10.58
CA ILE A 121 1.35 -0.60 -9.17
C ILE A 121 0.03 -1.37 -9.01
N VAL A 122 -0.97 -1.11 -9.85
CA VAL A 122 -2.31 -1.71 -9.73
C VAL A 122 -2.28 -3.24 -9.62
N PRO A 123 -1.60 -4.00 -10.50
CA PRO A 123 -1.56 -5.47 -10.38
C PRO A 123 -0.91 -5.95 -9.07
N VAL A 124 0.11 -5.23 -8.59
CA VAL A 124 0.78 -5.55 -7.31
C VAL A 124 -0.18 -5.37 -6.15
N LEU A 125 -0.96 -4.28 -6.12
CA LEU A 125 -1.95 -4.02 -5.08
C LEU A 125 -3.09 -5.04 -5.11
N LEU A 126 -3.58 -5.40 -6.30
CA LEU A 126 -4.61 -6.43 -6.46
C LEU A 126 -4.14 -7.80 -5.97
N GLY A 127 -2.89 -8.18 -6.28
CA GLY A 127 -2.30 -9.41 -5.75
C GLY A 127 -2.13 -9.41 -4.22
N ARG A 128 -1.77 -8.26 -3.63
CA ARG A 128 -1.71 -8.09 -2.17
C ARG A 128 -3.10 -8.13 -1.53
N LEU A 129 -4.11 -7.55 -2.17
CA LEU A 129 -5.50 -7.61 -1.73
C LEU A 129 -5.98 -9.06 -1.67
N GLU A 130 -5.83 -9.81 -2.76
CA GLU A 130 -6.19 -11.23 -2.81
C GLU A 130 -5.47 -12.03 -1.72
N ARG A 131 -4.16 -11.86 -1.60
CA ARG A 131 -3.37 -12.57 -0.61
C ARG A 131 -3.75 -12.22 0.82
N SER A 132 -4.04 -10.94 1.09
CA SER A 132 -4.50 -10.50 2.40
C SER A 132 -5.83 -11.13 2.78
N LEU A 133 -6.81 -11.08 1.89
CA LEU A 133 -8.14 -11.66 2.10
C LEU A 133 -8.07 -13.18 2.33
N ARG A 134 -7.22 -13.87 1.57
CA ARG A 134 -7.13 -15.33 1.63
C ARG A 134 -6.33 -15.87 2.81
N ALA A 135 -5.23 -15.20 3.19
CA ALA A 135 -4.24 -15.77 4.11
C ALA A 135 -4.10 -15.03 5.45
N TYR A 136 -4.52 -13.78 5.53
CA TYR A 136 -4.26 -12.95 6.71
C TYR A 136 -5.53 -12.42 7.38
N VAL A 137 -6.61 -12.20 6.62
CA VAL A 137 -7.88 -11.69 7.15
C VAL A 137 -8.71 -12.86 7.71
N PRO A 138 -9.22 -12.79 8.97
CA PRO A 138 -10.12 -13.78 9.53
C PRO A 138 -11.40 -13.94 8.70
N GLU A 139 -12.01 -15.15 8.71
CA GLU A 139 -13.21 -15.47 7.93
C GLU A 139 -14.35 -14.48 8.17
N SER A 140 -14.63 -14.15 9.44
CA SER A 140 -15.68 -13.21 9.83
C SER A 140 -15.47 -11.81 9.23
N GLU A 141 -14.23 -11.36 9.12
CA GLU A 141 -13.90 -10.06 8.54
C GLU A 141 -13.91 -10.10 7.00
N ARG A 142 -13.56 -11.25 6.40
CA ARG A 142 -13.66 -11.44 4.94
C ARG A 142 -15.09 -11.24 4.45
N GLU A 143 -16.07 -11.83 5.13
CA GLU A 143 -17.48 -11.66 4.75
C GLU A 143 -17.92 -10.18 4.85
N ARG A 144 -17.47 -9.48 5.88
CA ARG A 144 -17.76 -8.04 6.02
C ARG A 144 -17.14 -7.19 4.91
N LEU A 145 -15.95 -7.56 4.43
CA LEU A 145 -15.24 -6.84 3.36
C LEU A 145 -15.72 -7.23 1.96
N ARG A 146 -16.48 -8.32 1.84
CA ARG A 146 -16.87 -8.91 0.56
C ARG A 146 -17.53 -7.91 -0.38
N HIS A 147 -18.62 -7.30 0.05
CA HIS A 147 -19.40 -6.41 -0.81
C HIS A 147 -18.60 -5.18 -1.28
N VAL A 148 -17.78 -4.61 -0.41
CA VAL A 148 -16.95 -3.46 -0.79
C VAL A 148 -15.84 -3.89 -1.75
N THR A 149 -15.25 -5.07 -1.54
CA THR A 149 -14.24 -5.64 -2.44
C THR A 149 -14.82 -5.89 -3.83
N GLU A 150 -15.96 -6.59 -3.91
CA GLU A 150 -16.65 -6.87 -5.18
C GLU A 150 -16.97 -5.58 -5.94
N ARG A 151 -17.51 -4.59 -5.24
CA ARG A 151 -17.83 -3.30 -5.84
C ARG A 151 -16.60 -2.60 -6.41
N VAL A 152 -15.52 -2.46 -5.63
CA VAL A 152 -14.30 -1.77 -6.07
C VAL A 152 -13.68 -2.48 -7.27
N LEU A 153 -13.63 -3.82 -7.25
CA LEU A 153 -13.08 -4.60 -8.35
C LEU A 153 -13.93 -4.48 -9.62
N TRP A 154 -15.25 -4.56 -9.47
CA TRP A 154 -16.20 -4.42 -10.58
C TRP A 154 -16.16 -3.02 -11.19
N GLU A 155 -16.21 -1.97 -10.37
CA GLU A 155 -16.12 -0.59 -10.82
C GLU A 155 -14.78 -0.31 -11.52
N GLY A 156 -13.68 -0.84 -11.01
CA GLY A 156 -12.36 -0.72 -11.63
C GLY A 156 -12.29 -1.40 -13.00
N ALA A 157 -12.91 -2.59 -13.15
CA ALA A 157 -12.98 -3.33 -14.42
C ALA A 157 -13.82 -2.60 -15.47
N ASN A 158 -14.87 -1.89 -15.05
CA ASN A 158 -15.81 -1.20 -15.95
C ASN A 158 -15.48 0.29 -16.13
N ASN A 159 -14.44 0.80 -15.50
CA ASN A 159 -14.06 2.21 -15.61
C ASN A 159 -13.41 2.49 -16.98
N GLY A 160 -14.19 3.03 -17.92
CA GLY A 160 -13.73 3.34 -19.27
C GLY A 160 -12.60 4.37 -19.37
N SER A 161 -12.35 5.15 -18.31
CA SER A 161 -11.23 6.10 -18.27
C SER A 161 -9.88 5.43 -17.97
N LYS A 162 -9.90 4.18 -17.47
CA LYS A 162 -8.68 3.41 -17.19
C LYS A 162 -8.18 2.68 -18.44
N PRO A 163 -6.86 2.52 -18.60
CA PRO A 163 -6.28 1.70 -19.66
C PRO A 163 -6.81 0.27 -19.65
N TYR A 164 -6.81 -0.36 -20.82
CA TYR A 164 -7.30 -1.74 -20.97
C TYR A 164 -6.61 -2.73 -20.04
N GLY A 165 -5.27 -2.65 -19.90
CA GLY A 165 -4.48 -3.51 -19.03
C GLY A 165 -4.91 -3.41 -17.56
N THR A 166 -5.13 -2.19 -17.09
CA THR A 166 -5.65 -1.92 -15.74
C THR A 166 -7.04 -2.52 -15.54
N ARG A 167 -7.96 -2.27 -16.46
CA ARG A 167 -9.33 -2.82 -16.38
C ARG A 167 -9.32 -4.34 -16.37
N LYS A 168 -8.48 -4.95 -17.22
CA LYS A 168 -8.29 -6.40 -17.25
C LYS A 168 -7.78 -6.93 -15.91
N ALA A 169 -6.81 -6.27 -15.29
CA ALA A 169 -6.28 -6.67 -13.98
C ALA A 169 -7.38 -6.65 -12.90
N PHE A 170 -8.23 -5.62 -12.88
CA PHE A 170 -9.38 -5.56 -11.99
C PHE A 170 -10.38 -6.70 -12.25
N LEU A 171 -10.67 -7.01 -13.52
CA LEU A 171 -11.57 -8.10 -13.91
C LEU A 171 -11.01 -9.47 -13.47
N ASP A 172 -9.73 -9.71 -13.71
CA ASP A 172 -9.05 -10.94 -13.31
C ASP A 172 -9.07 -11.11 -11.78
N ALA A 173 -8.84 -10.02 -11.04
CA ALA A 173 -8.94 -10.01 -9.58
C ALA A 173 -10.37 -10.27 -9.10
N PHE A 174 -11.38 -9.67 -9.74
CA PHE A 174 -12.79 -9.93 -9.45
C PHE A 174 -13.15 -11.42 -9.65
N ALA A 175 -12.74 -12.00 -10.77
CA ALA A 175 -12.96 -13.41 -11.06
C ALA A 175 -12.18 -14.36 -10.14
N GLY A 176 -11.03 -13.90 -9.61
CA GLY A 176 -10.14 -14.66 -8.71
C GLY A 176 -10.53 -14.59 -7.24
N ALA A 177 -11.06 -13.46 -6.80
CA ALA A 177 -11.29 -13.16 -5.38
C ALA A 177 -12.16 -14.20 -4.66
N TRP A 178 -13.02 -14.92 -5.41
CA TRP A 178 -14.03 -15.85 -4.88
C TRP A 178 -13.98 -17.24 -5.48
N ARG A 179 -12.84 -17.65 -6.04
CA ARG A 179 -12.64 -19.04 -6.50
C ARG A 179 -12.68 -20.02 -5.31
N GLY A 180 -13.88 -20.37 -4.87
CA GLY A 180 -14.09 -21.30 -3.75
C GLY A 180 -15.39 -21.08 -2.96
N GLY A 181 -16.17 -20.04 -3.29
CA GLY A 181 -17.49 -19.79 -2.70
C GLY A 181 -18.56 -19.51 -3.77
N PRO A 182 -19.86 -19.59 -3.43
CA PRO A 182 -20.93 -19.33 -4.38
C PRO A 182 -20.84 -17.89 -4.90
N VAL A 183 -20.80 -17.74 -6.21
CA VAL A 183 -20.91 -16.44 -6.89
C VAL A 183 -22.29 -15.87 -6.57
N THR A 184 -22.36 -14.87 -5.71
CA THR A 184 -23.63 -14.22 -5.40
C THR A 184 -24.00 -13.29 -6.56
N PRO A 185 -25.27 -13.29 -7.02
CA PRO A 185 -25.69 -12.61 -8.27
C PRO A 185 -25.79 -11.08 -8.19
N ALA A 186 -25.01 -10.40 -7.36
CA ALA A 186 -24.97 -8.93 -7.39
C ALA A 186 -24.45 -8.35 -8.73
N ALA A 187 -23.80 -9.20 -9.56
CA ALA A 187 -23.38 -8.83 -10.90
C ALA A 187 -24.52 -8.86 -11.95
N GLN A 188 -25.73 -9.27 -11.59
CA GLN A 188 -26.86 -9.38 -12.52
C GLN A 188 -27.79 -8.16 -12.54
N ALA A 189 -27.54 -7.14 -11.74
CA ALA A 189 -28.26 -5.88 -11.84
C ALA A 189 -27.60 -4.95 -12.87
N ALA A 190 -27.46 -5.41 -14.11
CA ALA A 190 -27.31 -4.50 -15.24
C ALA A 190 -28.65 -3.79 -15.43
N PRO A 191 -28.70 -2.45 -15.56
CA PRO A 191 -29.93 -1.77 -15.89
C PRO A 191 -30.42 -2.29 -17.24
N SER A 192 -31.61 -2.90 -17.26
CA SER A 192 -32.34 -3.17 -18.48
C SER A 192 -32.53 -1.84 -19.20
N HIS A 193 -31.93 -1.72 -20.37
CA HIS A 193 -32.27 -0.66 -21.33
C HIS A 193 -33.76 -0.74 -21.60
N VAL A 194 -34.48 0.28 -21.13
CA VAL A 194 -35.82 0.55 -21.58
C VAL A 194 -35.68 1.32 -22.89
N GLU A 195 -36.34 0.82 -23.93
CA GLU A 195 -36.51 1.41 -25.25
C GLU A 195 -37.06 2.84 -25.21
#